data_bbb97e6ca2ab4ccfcf63d8fb55e3aeef
#
_entry.id   bbb97e6ca2ab4ccfcf63d8fb55e3aeef
#
_cell.length_a   1.000
_cell.length_b   1.000
_cell.length_c   1.000
_cell.angle_alpha   90.00
_cell.angle_beta   90.00
_cell.angle_gamma   90.00
#
_symmetry.space_group_name_H-M   'P 1'
#
loop_
_entity.id
_entity.type
_entity.pdbx_description
1 polymer ?
#
loop_
_entity_poly.entity_id
_entity_poly.type
_entity_poly.pdbx_seq_one_letter_code
_entity_poly.pdbx_strand_id
1 'polypeptide(L)'
;MGNEDSQEIIQEDTSQKSTKRKMRKEFKILLAIFALCAVTYIGGVVYFNDIFLTNTTINHIDVSYMTLEDAHDVLQKNLENHQLNLTFIDNEVETIKQNDSSIQYNKNNHLNDLLENQNRWLWFVHFFQGESLSLDDALQVDKKQLSKTLDSLQHMAKDKQVAPKNAKVTFSDNAFQIVKESNGSTLLKDKLQDLVIDAFLQNKNTLVLLDAGAYDLPKIKSDDKNLKTLLNLANQYCHAHITYETISGPIVLDENELLTWIYQDENGTYSYNEEFFKTKATEFVKGLAEKINNIGTTRTYTLAHGRRVTVSGGNYGLKLRQEKEVEGLIQDILAKKKETRTPVTSGVQ
;
A
#
# COMPACT_ATOMS: atom_id res chain seq x y z
N MET A 1 10.15 -99.73 -33.44
CA MET A 1 10.75 -98.43 -33.04
C MET A 1 10.73 -97.53 -34.27
N GLY A 2 9.66 -96.89 -34.62
CA GLY A 2 9.63 -96.09 -35.86
C GLY A 2 8.38 -95.32 -36.14
N ASN A 3 7.50 -95.03 -35.11
CA ASN A 3 6.27 -94.31 -35.37
C ASN A 3 5.97 -93.12 -34.33
N GLU A 4 6.82 -92.95 -33.29
CA GLU A 4 6.57 -91.87 -32.31
C GLU A 4 7.24 -90.54 -32.69
N ASP A 5 8.41 -90.59 -33.33
CA ASP A 5 9.13 -89.38 -33.71
C ASP A 5 8.44 -88.53 -34.82
N SER A 6 7.65 -89.19 -35.68
CA SER A 6 6.97 -88.52 -36.80
C SER A 6 5.76 -87.73 -36.35
N GLN A 7 5.10 -88.12 -35.23
CA GLN A 7 3.92 -87.38 -34.67
C GLN A 7 4.34 -86.20 -33.83
N GLU A 8 5.46 -86.25 -33.12
CA GLU A 8 5.94 -85.13 -32.30
C GLU A 8 6.46 -83.95 -33.15
N ILE A 9 7.14 -84.25 -34.29
CA ILE A 9 7.60 -83.22 -35.23
C ILE A 9 6.44 -82.52 -35.93
N ILE A 10 5.35 -83.24 -36.23
CA ILE A 10 4.13 -82.63 -36.87
C ILE A 10 3.34 -81.78 -35.87
N GLN A 11 3.29 -82.12 -34.57
CA GLN A 11 2.62 -81.34 -33.56
C GLN A 11 3.38 -80.05 -33.23
N GLU A 12 4.72 -80.10 -33.18
CA GLU A 12 5.56 -78.93 -32.93
C GLU A 12 5.52 -77.92 -34.06
N ASP A 13 5.54 -78.35 -35.35
CA ASP A 13 5.46 -77.46 -36.50
C ASP A 13 4.09 -76.81 -36.64
N THR A 14 3.00 -77.54 -36.33
CA THR A 14 1.63 -76.95 -36.30
C THR A 14 1.41 -76.00 -35.16
N SER A 15 1.97 -76.23 -33.96
CA SER A 15 1.94 -75.36 -32.80
C SER A 15 2.68 -74.06 -33.07
N GLN A 16 3.92 -74.13 -33.63
CA GLN A 16 4.68 -72.93 -33.98
C GLN A 16 4.03 -72.11 -35.10
N LYS A 17 3.44 -72.75 -36.12
CA LYS A 17 2.69 -72.03 -37.18
C LYS A 17 1.40 -71.40 -36.68
N SER A 18 0.70 -72.02 -35.73
CA SER A 18 -0.50 -71.45 -35.07
C SER A 18 -0.16 -70.22 -34.21
N THR A 19 0.89 -70.28 -33.40
CA THR A 19 1.39 -69.21 -32.56
C THR A 19 1.89 -68.01 -33.37
N LYS A 20 2.67 -68.25 -34.44
CA LYS A 20 3.15 -67.21 -35.39
C LYS A 20 1.97 -66.55 -36.15
N ARG A 21 0.92 -67.27 -36.46
CA ARG A 21 -0.27 -66.77 -37.17
C ARG A 21 -1.15 -65.94 -36.23
N LYS A 22 -1.26 -66.32 -34.95
CA LYS A 22 -1.97 -65.58 -33.89
C LYS A 22 -1.23 -64.28 -33.59
N MET A 23 0.07 -64.28 -33.35
CA MET A 23 0.90 -63.10 -33.16
C MET A 23 0.83 -62.11 -34.34
N ARG A 24 0.78 -62.59 -35.60
CA ARG A 24 0.62 -61.74 -36.77
C ARG A 24 -0.75 -61.06 -36.84
N LYS A 25 -1.82 -61.72 -36.35
CA LYS A 25 -3.16 -61.11 -36.27
C LYS A 25 -3.25 -60.04 -35.17
N GLU A 26 -2.75 -60.35 -34.00
CA GLU A 26 -2.66 -59.42 -32.86
C GLU A 26 -1.85 -58.19 -33.23
N PHE A 27 -0.69 -58.37 -33.89
CA PHE A 27 0.13 -57.26 -34.38
C PHE A 27 -0.58 -56.40 -35.42
N LYS A 28 -1.39 -56.97 -36.32
CA LYS A 28 -2.20 -56.22 -37.29
C LYS A 28 -3.29 -55.41 -36.61
N ILE A 29 -3.92 -55.98 -35.57
CA ILE A 29 -4.93 -55.27 -34.77
C ILE A 29 -4.28 -54.09 -34.02
N LEU A 30 -3.10 -54.32 -33.41
CA LEU A 30 -2.37 -53.27 -32.70
C LEU A 30 -1.92 -52.15 -33.65
N LEU A 31 -1.48 -52.50 -34.86
CA LEU A 31 -1.13 -51.55 -35.91
C LEU A 31 -2.34 -50.75 -36.39
N ALA A 32 -3.53 -51.39 -36.51
CA ALA A 32 -4.77 -50.71 -36.89
C ALA A 32 -5.23 -49.73 -35.80
N ILE A 33 -5.12 -50.15 -34.54
CA ILE A 33 -5.41 -49.24 -33.38
C ILE A 33 -4.48 -48.03 -33.38
N PHE A 34 -3.17 -48.30 -33.55
CA PHE A 34 -2.14 -47.23 -33.63
C PHE A 34 -2.43 -46.26 -34.78
N ALA A 35 -2.74 -46.80 -35.97
CA ALA A 35 -3.10 -45.98 -37.12
C ALA A 35 -4.38 -45.13 -36.86
N LEU A 36 -5.40 -45.71 -36.21
CA LEU A 36 -6.60 -44.97 -35.80
C LEU A 36 -6.27 -43.85 -34.80
N CYS A 37 -5.47 -44.17 -33.79
CA CYS A 37 -5.00 -43.15 -32.82
C CYS A 37 -4.22 -42.03 -33.51
N ALA A 38 -3.31 -42.37 -34.45
CA ALA A 38 -2.54 -41.40 -35.21
C ALA A 38 -3.44 -40.48 -36.08
N VAL A 39 -4.44 -41.08 -36.75
CA VAL A 39 -5.42 -40.30 -37.56
C VAL A 39 -6.25 -39.38 -36.67
N THR A 40 -6.72 -39.85 -35.51
CA THR A 40 -7.48 -39.06 -34.57
C THR A 40 -6.60 -37.91 -33.99
N TYR A 41 -5.34 -38.23 -33.66
CA TYR A 41 -4.39 -37.23 -33.13
C TYR A 41 -4.10 -36.13 -34.16
N ILE A 42 -3.78 -36.49 -35.40
CA ILE A 42 -3.54 -35.51 -36.47
C ILE A 42 -4.83 -34.76 -36.82
N GLY A 43 -5.98 -35.41 -36.79
CA GLY A 43 -7.28 -34.78 -36.99
C GLY A 43 -7.54 -33.71 -35.93
N GLY A 44 -7.19 -33.95 -34.67
CA GLY A 44 -7.24 -32.94 -33.59
C GLY A 44 -6.31 -31.76 -33.84
N VAL A 45 -5.05 -32.01 -34.26
CA VAL A 45 -4.08 -30.95 -34.59
C VAL A 45 -4.61 -30.04 -35.72
N VAL A 46 -5.24 -30.62 -36.73
CA VAL A 46 -5.82 -29.86 -37.86
C VAL A 46 -7.11 -29.13 -37.41
N TYR A 47 -7.94 -29.75 -36.60
CA TYR A 47 -9.17 -29.13 -36.07
C TYR A 47 -8.88 -27.87 -35.25
N PHE A 48 -7.85 -27.91 -34.37
CA PHE A 48 -7.44 -26.78 -33.55
C PHE A 48 -6.47 -25.81 -34.25
N ASN A 49 -6.43 -25.81 -35.59
CA ASN A 49 -5.57 -24.86 -36.31
C ASN A 49 -6.09 -23.42 -36.23
N ASP A 50 -7.41 -23.25 -36.34
CA ASP A 50 -8.06 -21.93 -36.48
C ASP A 50 -9.03 -21.64 -35.32
N ILE A 51 -8.97 -22.43 -34.26
CA ILE A 51 -9.81 -22.30 -33.07
C ILE A 51 -8.97 -22.47 -31.79
N PHE A 52 -9.42 -21.83 -30.72
CA PHE A 52 -8.80 -21.96 -29.40
C PHE A 52 -8.96 -23.37 -28.83
N LEU A 53 -7.93 -23.85 -28.14
CA LEU A 53 -7.93 -25.14 -27.46
C LEU A 53 -9.00 -25.21 -26.37
N THR A 54 -9.39 -26.43 -26.01
CA THR A 54 -10.36 -26.66 -24.93
C THR A 54 -9.79 -26.15 -23.59
N ASN A 55 -10.66 -25.71 -22.67
CA ASN A 55 -10.31 -25.15 -21.38
C ASN A 55 -9.34 -23.95 -21.47
N THR A 56 -9.42 -23.17 -22.55
CA THR A 56 -8.67 -21.94 -22.72
C THR A 56 -9.49 -20.75 -22.26
N THR A 57 -8.94 -19.93 -21.37
CA THR A 57 -9.55 -18.67 -20.96
C THR A 57 -8.64 -17.50 -21.33
N ILE A 58 -9.22 -16.36 -21.70
CA ILE A 58 -8.53 -15.09 -21.93
C ILE A 58 -9.11 -14.06 -20.97
N ASN A 59 -8.25 -13.47 -20.13
CA ASN A 59 -8.68 -12.53 -19.09
C ASN A 59 -9.85 -13.08 -18.25
N HIS A 60 -9.78 -14.37 -17.89
CA HIS A 60 -10.79 -15.14 -17.15
C HIS A 60 -12.12 -15.39 -17.91
N ILE A 61 -12.18 -15.12 -19.21
CA ILE A 61 -13.34 -15.38 -20.06
C ILE A 61 -13.04 -16.64 -20.88
N ASP A 62 -13.97 -17.63 -20.87
CA ASP A 62 -13.82 -18.87 -21.62
C ASP A 62 -13.96 -18.61 -23.13
N VAL A 63 -12.95 -19.03 -23.88
CA VAL A 63 -12.89 -18.94 -25.35
C VAL A 63 -12.68 -20.32 -25.97
N SER A 64 -12.89 -21.39 -25.22
CA SER A 64 -12.73 -22.79 -25.69
C SER A 64 -13.52 -23.06 -26.96
N TYR A 65 -12.86 -23.69 -27.94
CA TYR A 65 -13.46 -24.04 -29.24
C TYR A 65 -13.95 -22.87 -30.10
N MET A 66 -13.60 -21.63 -29.75
CA MET A 66 -14.00 -20.44 -30.50
C MET A 66 -13.02 -20.14 -31.62
N THR A 67 -13.55 -19.65 -32.74
CA THR A 67 -12.74 -18.99 -33.75
C THR A 67 -12.24 -17.64 -33.25
N LEU A 68 -11.29 -17.02 -33.97
CA LEU A 68 -10.82 -15.68 -33.65
C LEU A 68 -11.96 -14.65 -33.58
N GLU A 69 -12.92 -14.72 -34.53
CA GLU A 69 -14.07 -13.82 -34.61
C GLU A 69 -15.03 -14.05 -33.43
N ASP A 70 -15.38 -15.31 -33.12
CA ASP A 70 -16.24 -15.64 -32.00
C ASP A 70 -15.62 -15.20 -30.66
N ALA A 71 -14.30 -15.36 -30.50
CA ALA A 71 -13.59 -14.93 -29.30
C ALA A 71 -13.60 -13.39 -29.18
N HIS A 72 -13.38 -12.64 -30.26
CA HIS A 72 -13.54 -11.18 -30.27
C HIS A 72 -14.94 -10.76 -29.83
N ASP A 73 -15.98 -11.40 -30.37
CA ASP A 73 -17.37 -11.07 -30.06
C ASP A 73 -17.72 -11.37 -28.60
N VAL A 74 -17.26 -12.50 -28.07
CA VAL A 74 -17.49 -12.88 -26.67
C VAL A 74 -16.76 -11.93 -25.71
N LEU A 75 -15.49 -11.60 -25.98
CA LEU A 75 -14.72 -10.67 -25.17
C LEU A 75 -15.34 -9.26 -25.18
N GLN A 76 -15.74 -8.76 -26.36
CA GLN A 76 -16.42 -7.48 -26.48
C GLN A 76 -17.75 -7.46 -25.73
N LYS A 77 -18.62 -8.46 -25.95
CA LYS A 77 -19.93 -8.55 -25.33
C LYS A 77 -19.85 -8.73 -23.82
N ASN A 78 -18.83 -9.44 -23.33
CA ASN A 78 -18.60 -9.58 -21.91
C ASN A 78 -18.27 -8.21 -21.27
N LEU A 79 -17.37 -7.44 -21.92
CA LEU A 79 -17.02 -6.09 -21.47
C LEU A 79 -18.24 -5.15 -21.46
N GLU A 80 -19.05 -5.15 -22.53
CA GLU A 80 -20.24 -4.28 -22.65
C GLU A 80 -21.27 -4.48 -21.52
N ASN A 81 -21.34 -5.70 -20.98
CA ASN A 81 -22.23 -6.03 -19.86
C ASN A 81 -21.55 -5.95 -18.50
N HIS A 82 -20.25 -5.62 -18.47
CA HIS A 82 -19.47 -5.66 -17.24
C HIS A 82 -19.84 -4.53 -16.28
N GLN A 83 -19.92 -4.89 -15.01
CA GLN A 83 -20.15 -3.96 -13.89
C GLN A 83 -19.12 -4.25 -12.79
N LEU A 84 -18.42 -3.23 -12.35
CA LEU A 84 -17.42 -3.30 -11.29
C LEU A 84 -17.96 -2.67 -10.01
N ASN A 85 -18.10 -3.46 -8.97
CA ASN A 85 -18.44 -3.01 -7.61
C ASN A 85 -17.19 -2.62 -6.85
N LEU A 86 -17.07 -1.36 -6.49
CA LEU A 86 -16.00 -0.82 -5.65
C LEU A 86 -16.46 -0.86 -4.19
N THR A 87 -15.77 -1.63 -3.35
CA THR A 87 -16.02 -1.68 -1.92
C THR A 87 -15.10 -0.71 -1.22
N PHE A 88 -15.66 0.30 -0.56
CA PHE A 88 -14.93 1.35 0.14
C PHE A 88 -14.55 0.94 1.57
N ILE A 89 -13.74 1.78 2.25
CA ILE A 89 -13.21 1.49 3.60
C ILE A 89 -14.29 1.39 4.68
N ASP A 90 -15.43 2.02 4.47
CA ASP A 90 -16.63 1.97 5.34
C ASP A 90 -17.58 0.82 5.00
N ASN A 91 -17.18 -0.07 4.06
CA ASN A 91 -17.94 -1.17 3.47
C ASN A 91 -19.14 -0.73 2.61
N GLU A 92 -19.27 0.54 2.29
CA GLU A 92 -20.21 0.98 1.26
C GLU A 92 -19.74 0.55 -0.13
N VAL A 93 -20.69 0.38 -1.06
CA VAL A 93 -20.40 -0.10 -2.41
C VAL A 93 -20.93 0.87 -3.44
N GLU A 94 -20.08 1.30 -4.35
CA GLU A 94 -20.49 2.02 -5.57
C GLU A 94 -20.15 1.20 -6.79
N THR A 95 -21.01 1.24 -7.81
CA THR A 95 -20.87 0.43 -9.03
C THR A 95 -20.48 1.30 -10.22
N ILE A 96 -19.42 0.91 -10.91
CA ILE A 96 -19.05 1.47 -12.21
C ILE A 96 -19.49 0.51 -13.32
N LYS A 97 -20.32 1.01 -14.23
CA LYS A 97 -20.69 0.27 -15.44
C LYS A 97 -19.72 0.61 -16.56
N GLN A 98 -19.51 -0.34 -17.46
CA GLN A 98 -18.65 -0.12 -18.62
C GLN A 98 -19.03 1.15 -19.41
N ASN A 99 -20.33 1.37 -19.68
CA ASN A 99 -20.81 2.53 -20.42
C ASN A 99 -20.44 3.88 -19.76
N ASP A 100 -20.29 3.92 -18.45
CA ASP A 100 -19.94 5.12 -17.69
C ASP A 100 -18.43 5.31 -17.57
N SER A 101 -17.65 4.25 -17.82
CA SER A 101 -16.21 4.19 -17.57
C SER A 101 -15.35 4.67 -18.73
N SER A 102 -15.90 4.81 -19.95
CA SER A 102 -15.14 5.08 -21.19
C SER A 102 -14.05 4.04 -21.48
N ILE A 103 -14.24 2.83 -21.00
CA ILE A 103 -13.42 1.67 -21.31
C ILE A 103 -14.10 0.93 -22.45
N GLN A 104 -13.38 0.73 -23.56
CA GLN A 104 -13.89 0.09 -24.75
C GLN A 104 -13.03 -1.13 -25.11
N TYR A 105 -13.62 -2.10 -25.81
CA TYR A 105 -12.87 -3.20 -26.36
C TYR A 105 -11.99 -2.73 -27.52
N ASN A 106 -10.72 -3.06 -27.49
CA ASN A 106 -9.80 -2.77 -28.56
C ASN A 106 -9.85 -3.87 -29.63
N LYS A 107 -10.48 -3.61 -30.75
CA LYS A 107 -10.55 -4.59 -31.85
C LYS A 107 -9.23 -4.86 -32.54
N ASN A 108 -8.24 -3.98 -32.38
CA ASN A 108 -6.90 -4.10 -32.97
C ASN A 108 -5.90 -4.68 -31.95
N ASN A 109 -6.35 -5.53 -31.05
CA ASN A 109 -5.50 -6.21 -30.07
C ASN A 109 -4.74 -7.39 -30.67
N HIS A 110 -3.84 -7.97 -29.88
CA HIS A 110 -3.01 -9.11 -30.28
C HIS A 110 -3.67 -10.49 -30.04
N LEU A 111 -5.01 -10.58 -30.13
CA LEU A 111 -5.73 -11.86 -29.94
C LEU A 111 -5.30 -12.92 -30.98
N ASN A 112 -5.03 -12.51 -32.21
CA ASN A 112 -4.54 -13.42 -33.25
C ASN A 112 -3.21 -14.06 -32.87
N ASP A 113 -2.31 -13.30 -32.24
CA ASP A 113 -1.01 -13.81 -31.82
C ASP A 113 -1.17 -14.91 -30.74
N LEU A 114 -2.16 -14.79 -29.86
CA LEU A 114 -2.47 -15.80 -28.85
C LEU A 114 -2.96 -17.09 -29.51
N LEU A 115 -3.81 -17.00 -30.56
CA LEU A 115 -4.29 -18.15 -31.31
C LEU A 115 -3.16 -18.83 -32.10
N GLU A 116 -2.31 -18.07 -32.78
CA GLU A 116 -1.19 -18.59 -33.56
C GLU A 116 -0.12 -19.28 -32.70
N ASN A 117 0.12 -18.74 -31.50
CA ASN A 117 1.15 -19.24 -30.57
C ASN A 117 0.69 -20.43 -29.70
N GLN A 118 -0.61 -20.79 -29.74
CA GLN A 118 -1.07 -21.95 -28.98
C GLN A 118 -0.41 -23.25 -29.49
N ASN A 119 -0.07 -24.16 -28.56
CA ASN A 119 0.55 -25.43 -28.92
C ASN A 119 -0.52 -26.48 -29.27
N ARG A 120 -1.03 -26.46 -30.49
CA ARG A 120 -2.04 -27.40 -30.98
C ARG A 120 -1.62 -28.88 -30.98
N TRP A 121 -0.32 -29.17 -30.89
CA TRP A 121 0.13 -30.55 -30.75
C TRP A 121 -0.16 -31.14 -29.37
N LEU A 122 -0.43 -30.29 -28.38
CA LEU A 122 -0.84 -30.70 -27.03
C LEU A 122 -2.36 -30.64 -26.82
N TRP A 123 -3.17 -30.58 -27.89
CA TRP A 123 -4.62 -30.41 -27.80
C TRP A 123 -5.29 -31.38 -26.82
N PHE A 124 -4.84 -32.65 -26.79
CA PHE A 124 -5.40 -33.67 -25.91
C PHE A 124 -5.04 -33.44 -24.42
N VAL A 125 -3.95 -32.74 -24.13
CA VAL A 125 -3.55 -32.38 -22.75
C VAL A 125 -4.48 -31.33 -22.18
N HIS A 126 -4.98 -30.43 -23.03
CA HIS A 126 -5.90 -29.36 -22.63
C HIS A 126 -7.28 -29.87 -22.14
N PHE A 127 -7.66 -31.13 -22.43
CA PHE A 127 -8.84 -31.75 -21.79
C PHE A 127 -8.65 -31.95 -20.28
N PHE A 128 -7.41 -32.00 -19.80
CA PHE A 128 -7.07 -32.25 -18.39
C PHE A 128 -6.42 -31.03 -17.72
N GLN A 129 -5.72 -30.20 -18.50
CA GLN A 129 -5.07 -29.00 -18.05
C GLN A 129 -5.53 -27.82 -18.89
N GLY A 130 -6.29 -26.90 -18.30
CA GLY A 130 -6.66 -25.65 -18.96
C GLY A 130 -5.49 -24.69 -19.09
N GLU A 131 -5.61 -23.70 -19.95
CA GLU A 131 -4.67 -22.58 -20.11
C GLU A 131 -5.38 -21.26 -19.88
N SER A 132 -4.75 -20.39 -19.08
CA SER A 132 -5.23 -19.03 -18.85
C SER A 132 -4.27 -18.05 -19.49
N LEU A 133 -4.74 -17.36 -20.52
CA LEU A 133 -3.97 -16.37 -21.28
C LEU A 133 -4.33 -14.95 -20.84
N SER A 134 -3.39 -14.02 -20.96
CA SER A 134 -3.60 -12.60 -20.76
C SER A 134 -3.57 -11.88 -22.11
N LEU A 135 -4.55 -11.02 -22.35
CA LEU A 135 -4.61 -10.10 -23.46
C LEU A 135 -4.55 -8.67 -22.91
N ASP A 136 -3.33 -8.16 -22.73
CA ASP A 136 -3.08 -6.91 -22.01
C ASP A 136 -3.58 -5.68 -22.78
N ASP A 137 -3.66 -5.77 -24.09
CA ASP A 137 -4.17 -4.73 -24.98
C ASP A 137 -5.64 -4.89 -25.39
N ALA A 138 -6.40 -5.72 -24.64
CA ALA A 138 -7.83 -5.94 -24.89
C ALA A 138 -8.66 -4.66 -24.75
N LEU A 139 -8.17 -3.66 -24.02
CA LEU A 139 -8.91 -2.45 -23.67
C LEU A 139 -8.32 -1.19 -24.30
N GLN A 140 -9.21 -0.35 -24.79
CA GLN A 140 -8.92 1.05 -25.11
C GLN A 140 -9.59 1.94 -24.08
N VAL A 141 -8.82 2.83 -23.43
CA VAL A 141 -9.28 3.63 -22.29
C VAL A 141 -9.04 5.12 -22.54
N ASP A 142 -10.10 5.91 -22.47
CA ASP A 142 -9.96 7.37 -22.30
C ASP A 142 -9.73 7.70 -20.81
N LYS A 143 -8.46 7.80 -20.42
CA LYS A 143 -8.07 8.08 -19.03
C LYS A 143 -8.66 9.38 -18.47
N LYS A 144 -8.86 10.40 -19.33
CA LYS A 144 -9.44 11.67 -18.88
C LYS A 144 -10.92 11.54 -18.56
N GLN A 145 -11.64 10.80 -19.37
CA GLN A 145 -13.05 10.59 -19.14
C GLN A 145 -13.28 9.62 -17.95
N LEU A 146 -12.48 8.55 -17.85
CA LEU A 146 -12.50 7.66 -16.68
C LEU A 146 -12.23 8.44 -15.40
N SER A 147 -11.23 9.34 -15.40
CA SER A 147 -10.95 10.22 -14.26
C SER A 147 -12.17 11.04 -13.84
N LYS A 148 -12.96 11.57 -14.78
CA LYS A 148 -14.21 12.32 -14.46
C LYS A 148 -15.28 11.41 -13.87
N THR A 149 -15.42 10.20 -14.40
CA THR A 149 -16.35 9.20 -13.84
C THR A 149 -15.97 8.85 -12.40
N LEU A 150 -14.68 8.63 -12.13
CA LEU A 150 -14.19 8.39 -10.78
C LEU A 150 -14.44 9.60 -9.86
N ASP A 151 -14.21 10.82 -10.36
CA ASP A 151 -14.49 12.05 -9.58
C ASP A 151 -15.99 12.24 -9.23
N SER A 152 -16.89 11.59 -9.98
CA SER A 152 -18.32 11.64 -9.72
C SER A 152 -18.80 10.67 -8.64
N LEU A 153 -17.94 9.74 -8.20
CA LEU A 153 -18.26 8.83 -7.10
C LEU A 153 -18.48 9.62 -5.80
N GLN A 154 -19.44 9.18 -5.00
CA GLN A 154 -19.80 9.87 -3.75
C GLN A 154 -18.61 9.93 -2.78
N HIS A 155 -17.84 8.83 -2.72
CA HIS A 155 -16.66 8.75 -1.86
C HIS A 155 -15.47 9.61 -2.34
N MET A 156 -15.50 10.15 -3.56
CA MET A 156 -14.52 11.13 -4.05
C MET A 156 -14.83 12.57 -3.65
N ALA A 157 -15.99 12.84 -3.05
CA ALA A 157 -16.35 14.17 -2.55
C ALA A 157 -15.35 14.65 -1.48
N LYS A 158 -15.04 15.96 -1.46
CA LYS A 158 -14.01 16.54 -0.57
C LYS A 158 -14.25 16.28 0.92
N ASP A 159 -15.49 16.28 1.34
CA ASP A 159 -15.91 16.02 2.73
C ASP A 159 -15.74 14.55 3.13
N LYS A 160 -15.65 13.66 2.17
CA LYS A 160 -15.39 12.23 2.37
C LYS A 160 -13.90 11.87 2.36
N GLN A 161 -13.04 12.79 1.88
CA GLN A 161 -11.59 12.57 1.76
C GLN A 161 -10.88 13.02 3.06
N VAL A 162 -10.88 12.16 4.07
CA VAL A 162 -10.22 12.43 5.36
C VAL A 162 -8.76 11.92 5.30
N ALA A 163 -7.80 12.82 5.54
CA ALA A 163 -6.39 12.45 5.54
C ALA A 163 -6.05 11.44 6.66
N PRO A 164 -5.16 10.48 6.41
CA PRO A 164 -4.69 9.57 7.44
C PRO A 164 -3.91 10.32 8.52
N LYS A 165 -3.94 9.80 9.74
CA LYS A 165 -3.13 10.33 10.85
C LYS A 165 -2.22 9.22 11.37
N ASN A 166 -0.93 9.53 11.46
CA ASN A 166 0.04 8.63 12.07
C ASN A 166 -0.22 8.47 13.57
N ALA A 167 0.11 7.32 14.10
CA ALA A 167 0.23 7.15 15.53
C ALA A 167 1.32 8.07 16.08
N LYS A 168 1.14 8.58 17.27
CA LYS A 168 2.10 9.49 17.94
C LYS A 168 2.08 9.30 19.45
N VAL A 169 3.20 9.61 20.09
CA VAL A 169 3.24 9.76 21.55
C VAL A 169 2.73 11.15 21.91
N THR A 170 1.93 11.26 22.96
CA THR A 170 1.47 12.52 23.53
C THR A 170 1.33 12.37 25.04
N PHE A 171 1.40 13.49 25.75
CA PHE A 171 1.06 13.55 27.16
C PHE A 171 -0.38 14.00 27.30
N SER A 172 -1.22 13.15 27.89
CA SER A 172 -2.61 13.46 28.23
C SER A 172 -3.04 12.60 29.42
N ASP A 173 -4.03 13.08 30.16
CA ASP A 173 -4.51 12.41 31.37
C ASP A 173 -3.39 12.06 32.35
N ASN A 174 -2.43 12.97 32.47
CA ASN A 174 -1.24 12.89 33.35
C ASN A 174 -0.29 11.72 33.05
N ALA A 175 -0.31 11.20 31.83
CA ALA A 175 0.56 10.11 31.38
C ALA A 175 0.99 10.28 29.91
N PHE A 176 2.15 9.76 29.55
CA PHE A 176 2.50 9.58 28.14
C PHE A 176 1.81 8.34 27.60
N GLN A 177 1.17 8.47 26.46
CA GLN A 177 0.48 7.39 25.79
C GLN A 177 0.62 7.46 24.28
N ILE A 178 0.49 6.31 23.62
CA ILE A 178 0.44 6.25 22.17
C ILE A 178 -1.01 6.51 21.74
N VAL A 179 -1.23 7.60 21.04
CA VAL A 179 -2.48 7.83 20.30
C VAL A 179 -2.42 7.00 19.03
N LYS A 180 -3.40 6.13 18.86
CA LYS A 180 -3.49 5.22 17.72
C LYS A 180 -3.65 6.00 16.41
N GLU A 181 -3.10 5.43 15.36
CA GLU A 181 -3.29 5.89 13.99
C GLU A 181 -4.76 5.85 13.55
N SER A 182 -5.08 6.69 12.56
CA SER A 182 -6.37 6.64 11.86
C SER A 182 -6.10 6.51 10.36
N ASN A 183 -6.71 5.52 9.73
CA ASN A 183 -6.52 5.25 8.29
C ASN A 183 -6.99 6.42 7.42
N GLY A 184 -7.98 7.19 7.88
CA GLY A 184 -8.63 8.16 7.02
C GLY A 184 -9.43 7.49 5.90
N SER A 185 -9.76 8.25 4.88
CA SER A 185 -10.51 7.78 3.70
C SER A 185 -10.03 8.44 2.40
N THR A 186 -8.81 8.99 2.40
CA THR A 186 -8.24 9.62 1.21
C THR A 186 -7.84 8.58 0.17
N LEU A 187 -8.46 8.63 -1.00
CA LEU A 187 -8.16 7.78 -2.13
C LEU A 187 -7.01 8.34 -2.97
N LEU A 188 -6.12 7.46 -3.39
CA LEU A 188 -5.04 7.75 -4.34
C LEU A 188 -5.62 7.65 -5.76
N LYS A 189 -6.01 8.79 -6.33
CA LYS A 189 -6.79 8.86 -7.57
C LYS A 189 -6.14 8.12 -8.74
N ASP A 190 -4.85 8.34 -8.99
CA ASP A 190 -4.14 7.68 -10.09
C ASP A 190 -4.11 6.17 -9.91
N LYS A 191 -3.88 5.73 -8.68
CA LYS A 191 -3.89 4.31 -8.35
C LYS A 191 -5.27 3.68 -8.46
N LEU A 192 -6.32 4.38 -8.03
CA LEU A 192 -7.70 3.94 -8.21
C LEU A 192 -8.03 3.76 -9.69
N GLN A 193 -7.59 4.70 -10.53
CA GLN A 193 -7.79 4.62 -11.98
C GLN A 193 -7.12 3.39 -12.58
N ASP A 194 -5.86 3.12 -12.24
CA ASP A 194 -5.13 1.95 -12.74
C ASP A 194 -5.75 0.64 -12.22
N LEU A 195 -6.17 0.61 -10.97
CA LEU A 195 -6.86 -0.55 -10.37
C LEU A 195 -8.21 -0.85 -11.04
N VAL A 196 -8.97 0.18 -11.41
CA VAL A 196 -10.24 0.03 -12.14
C VAL A 196 -9.97 -0.52 -13.54
N ILE A 197 -8.99 0.00 -14.25
CA ILE A 197 -8.60 -0.51 -15.59
C ILE A 197 -8.20 -1.99 -15.49
N ASP A 198 -7.35 -2.34 -14.53
CA ASP A 198 -6.92 -3.72 -14.30
C ASP A 198 -8.10 -4.65 -13.95
N ALA A 199 -9.04 -4.18 -13.11
CA ALA A 199 -10.23 -4.94 -12.75
C ALA A 199 -11.13 -5.23 -13.97
N PHE A 200 -11.31 -4.25 -14.87
CA PHE A 200 -12.01 -4.46 -16.13
C PHE A 200 -11.25 -5.41 -17.06
N LEU A 201 -9.93 -5.26 -17.16
CA LEU A 201 -9.09 -6.13 -17.97
C LEU A 201 -9.15 -7.60 -17.50
N GLN A 202 -9.14 -7.82 -16.19
CA GLN A 202 -9.21 -9.14 -15.57
C GLN A 202 -10.64 -9.65 -15.37
N ASN A 203 -11.64 -8.97 -15.91
CA ASN A 203 -13.05 -9.34 -15.77
C ASN A 203 -13.51 -9.53 -14.30
N LYS A 204 -12.99 -8.70 -13.38
CA LYS A 204 -13.37 -8.73 -11.97
C LYS A 204 -14.66 -7.96 -11.73
N ASN A 205 -15.62 -8.57 -11.04
CA ASN A 205 -16.89 -7.92 -10.70
C ASN A 205 -16.84 -7.14 -9.39
N THR A 206 -15.79 -7.29 -8.59
CA THR A 206 -15.64 -6.65 -7.30
C THR A 206 -14.19 -6.26 -7.05
N LEU A 207 -13.99 -5.06 -6.52
CA LEU A 207 -12.69 -4.54 -6.10
C LEU A 207 -12.79 -3.96 -4.69
N VAL A 208 -12.14 -4.62 -3.71
CA VAL A 208 -12.01 -4.11 -2.35
C VAL A 208 -10.86 -3.13 -2.32
N LEU A 209 -11.19 -1.84 -2.26
CA LEU A 209 -10.23 -0.74 -2.44
C LEU A 209 -9.15 -0.69 -1.36
N LEU A 210 -9.49 -1.08 -0.12
CA LEU A 210 -8.52 -1.13 0.98
C LEU A 210 -7.46 -2.22 0.72
N ASP A 211 -7.87 -3.41 0.34
CA ASP A 211 -6.97 -4.56 0.08
C ASP A 211 -6.12 -4.32 -1.17
N ALA A 212 -6.70 -3.64 -2.17
CA ALA A 212 -6.00 -3.23 -3.38
C ALA A 212 -5.01 -2.06 -3.14
N GLY A 213 -5.03 -1.45 -1.95
CA GLY A 213 -4.14 -0.36 -1.57
C GLY A 213 -4.46 0.94 -2.30
N ALA A 214 -5.75 1.22 -2.56
CA ALA A 214 -6.22 2.45 -3.20
C ALA A 214 -6.20 3.67 -2.27
N TYR A 215 -5.95 3.48 -0.97
CA TYR A 215 -5.97 4.54 0.03
C TYR A 215 -4.56 5.05 0.38
N ASP A 216 -4.48 6.33 0.71
CA ASP A 216 -3.37 6.85 1.49
C ASP A 216 -3.54 6.38 2.94
N LEU A 217 -2.55 5.67 3.46
CA LEU A 217 -2.60 5.05 4.78
C LEU A 217 -1.52 5.63 5.71
N PRO A 218 -1.72 5.56 7.04
CA PRO A 218 -0.72 6.03 8.00
C PRO A 218 0.59 5.29 7.82
N LYS A 219 1.69 6.05 7.82
CA LYS A 219 3.05 5.50 7.70
C LYS A 219 3.58 4.97 9.02
N ILE A 220 3.12 5.53 10.15
CA ILE A 220 3.51 5.13 11.50
C ILE A 220 2.28 4.55 12.20
N LYS A 221 2.39 3.31 12.64
CA LYS A 221 1.34 2.59 13.37
C LYS A 221 1.66 2.52 14.87
N SER A 222 0.66 2.24 15.67
CA SER A 222 0.78 2.15 17.15
C SER A 222 1.69 1.02 17.64
N ASP A 223 1.97 0.03 16.81
CA ASP A 223 2.91 -1.07 17.09
C ASP A 223 4.36 -0.78 16.67
N ASP A 224 4.62 0.39 16.08
CA ASP A 224 5.95 0.82 15.64
C ASP A 224 6.97 0.77 16.79
N LYS A 225 8.15 0.22 16.52
CA LYS A 225 9.22 0.05 17.53
C LYS A 225 9.81 1.38 17.96
N ASN A 226 10.01 2.32 17.02
CA ASN A 226 10.56 3.63 17.31
C ASN A 226 9.61 4.44 18.18
N LEU A 227 8.28 4.31 17.93
CA LEU A 227 7.27 4.96 18.73
C LEU A 227 7.25 4.43 20.18
N LYS A 228 7.44 3.12 20.36
CA LYS A 228 7.59 2.51 21.71
C LYS A 228 8.87 2.98 22.41
N THR A 229 9.94 3.12 21.65
CA THR A 229 11.20 3.70 22.18
C THR A 229 11.00 5.14 22.63
N LEU A 230 10.33 5.96 21.81
CA LEU A 230 9.97 7.33 22.18
C LEU A 230 9.13 7.39 23.45
N LEU A 231 8.11 6.50 23.58
CA LEU A 231 7.31 6.42 24.79
C LEU A 231 8.13 6.13 26.04
N ASN A 232 9.09 5.21 25.95
CA ASN A 232 9.99 4.88 27.07
C ASN A 232 10.88 6.07 27.43
N LEU A 233 11.47 6.75 26.44
CA LEU A 233 12.30 7.95 26.66
C LEU A 233 11.47 9.10 27.23
N ALA A 234 10.26 9.31 26.73
CA ALA A 234 9.33 10.30 27.27
C ALA A 234 9.03 10.08 28.76
N ASN A 235 8.74 8.83 29.14
CA ASN A 235 8.53 8.46 30.54
C ASN A 235 9.79 8.68 31.41
N GLN A 236 10.95 8.56 30.82
CA GLN A 236 12.22 8.74 31.56
C GLN A 236 12.59 10.23 31.71
N TYR A 237 12.43 11.05 30.67
CA TYR A 237 13.03 12.38 30.58
C TYR A 237 12.03 13.54 30.47
N CYS A 238 10.77 13.35 30.15
CA CYS A 238 9.88 14.42 29.75
C CYS A 238 8.73 14.71 30.74
N HIS A 239 8.82 14.29 32.00
CA HIS A 239 7.74 14.47 33.01
C HIS A 239 7.78 15.79 33.75
N ALA A 240 8.63 16.77 33.36
CA ALA A 240 8.67 18.07 33.98
C ALA A 240 7.58 19.00 33.41
N HIS A 241 7.10 19.92 34.26
CA HIS A 241 6.18 20.98 33.88
C HIS A 241 6.61 22.27 34.52
N ILE A 242 7.32 23.13 33.78
CA ILE A 242 7.98 24.32 34.31
C ILE A 242 7.26 25.56 33.76
N THR A 243 6.75 26.40 34.65
CA THR A 243 6.12 27.66 34.31
C THR A 243 7.07 28.84 34.67
N TYR A 244 7.22 29.79 33.77
CA TYR A 244 7.89 31.06 34.00
C TYR A 244 6.88 32.18 33.94
N GLU A 245 6.74 32.93 35.03
CA GLU A 245 5.94 34.15 35.03
C GLU A 245 6.69 35.28 34.36
N THR A 246 6.10 35.89 33.33
CA THR A 246 6.68 37.05 32.64
C THR A 246 5.65 38.19 32.58
N ILE A 247 6.14 39.41 32.28
CA ILE A 247 5.29 40.61 32.14
C ILE A 247 4.26 40.40 31.00
N SER A 248 4.59 39.58 30.01
CA SER A 248 3.73 39.27 28.85
C SER A 248 2.77 38.08 29.08
N GLY A 249 2.78 37.50 30.28
CA GLY A 249 2.07 36.29 30.65
C GLY A 249 2.97 35.09 30.91
N PRO A 250 2.44 33.96 31.34
CA PRO A 250 3.20 32.77 31.63
C PRO A 250 3.76 32.13 30.36
N ILE A 251 5.00 31.61 30.46
CA ILE A 251 5.62 30.75 29.47
C ILE A 251 5.74 29.37 30.09
N VAL A 252 5.18 28.34 29.44
CA VAL A 252 5.14 27.00 29.98
C VAL A 252 6.00 26.09 29.11
N LEU A 253 6.91 25.37 29.78
CA LEU A 253 7.60 24.22 29.21
C LEU A 253 6.89 22.97 29.74
N ASP A 254 6.01 22.41 28.92
CA ASP A 254 5.22 21.24 29.27
C ASP A 254 5.82 19.94 28.77
N GLU A 255 5.17 18.84 29.13
CA GLU A 255 5.57 17.49 28.78
C GLU A 255 5.55 17.23 27.27
N ASN A 256 4.63 17.86 26.53
CA ASN A 256 4.54 17.71 25.07
C ASN A 256 5.65 18.49 24.35
N GLU A 257 6.01 19.66 24.84
CA GLU A 257 7.17 20.41 24.34
C GLU A 257 8.48 19.62 24.58
N LEU A 258 8.62 19.02 25.77
CA LEU A 258 9.78 18.21 26.11
C LEU A 258 9.94 16.96 25.23
N LEU A 259 8.85 16.41 24.65
CA LEU A 259 8.93 15.33 23.65
C LEU A 259 9.76 15.76 22.44
N THR A 260 9.72 17.02 22.04
CA THR A 260 10.48 17.55 20.90
C THR A 260 11.97 17.64 21.17
N TRP A 261 12.38 17.46 22.44
CA TRP A 261 13.79 17.49 22.88
C TRP A 261 14.43 16.11 22.86
N ILE A 262 13.67 15.05 22.57
CA ILE A 262 14.20 13.71 22.30
C ILE A 262 14.76 13.68 20.88
N TYR A 263 16.04 13.28 20.77
CA TYR A 263 16.73 13.22 19.49
C TYR A 263 16.20 12.10 18.62
N GLN A 264 16.01 12.40 17.34
CA GLN A 264 15.70 11.42 16.29
C GLN A 264 16.80 11.49 15.23
N ASP A 265 17.40 10.35 14.92
CA ASP A 265 18.41 10.24 13.86
C ASP A 265 17.79 10.20 12.44
N GLU A 266 18.64 10.17 11.42
CA GLU A 266 18.25 10.13 10.01
C GLU A 266 17.46 8.84 9.64
N ASN A 267 17.61 7.77 10.42
CA ASN A 267 16.88 6.51 10.26
C ASN A 267 15.55 6.50 11.03
N GLY A 268 15.19 7.58 11.69
CA GLY A 268 13.97 7.70 12.47
C GLY A 268 14.03 7.07 13.86
N THR A 269 15.26 6.70 14.36
CA THR A 269 15.43 6.07 15.66
C THR A 269 15.54 7.14 16.74
N TYR A 270 14.79 6.97 17.82
CA TYR A 270 14.82 7.89 18.95
C TYR A 270 15.85 7.47 19.99
N SER A 271 16.58 8.46 20.53
CA SER A 271 17.54 8.27 21.61
C SER A 271 17.65 9.55 22.48
N TYR A 272 18.09 9.37 23.73
CA TYR A 272 18.51 10.53 24.51
C TYR A 272 19.90 10.96 24.07
N ASN A 273 20.01 12.23 23.63
CA ASN A 273 21.29 12.87 23.26
C ASN A 273 21.46 14.13 24.10
N GLU A 274 22.45 14.12 24.98
CA GLU A 274 22.68 15.19 25.95
C GLU A 274 22.99 16.53 25.27
N GLU A 275 23.77 16.52 24.19
CA GLU A 275 24.13 17.73 23.44
C GLU A 275 22.89 18.33 22.75
N PHE A 276 22.09 17.50 22.10
CA PHE A 276 20.84 17.93 21.49
C PHE A 276 19.86 18.48 22.52
N PHE A 277 19.71 17.80 23.66
CA PHE A 277 18.85 18.22 24.75
C PHE A 277 19.31 19.59 25.32
N LYS A 278 20.61 19.77 25.50
CA LYS A 278 21.20 21.06 25.94
C LYS A 278 20.98 22.15 24.90
N THR A 279 21.07 21.83 23.61
CA THR A 279 20.80 22.77 22.52
C THR A 279 19.34 23.23 22.59
N LYS A 280 18.38 22.33 22.76
CA LYS A 280 16.97 22.66 22.93
C LYS A 280 16.67 23.51 24.15
N ALA A 281 17.28 23.16 25.28
CA ALA A 281 17.21 24.01 26.50
C ALA A 281 17.76 25.42 26.27
N THR A 282 18.84 25.54 25.50
CA THR A 282 19.45 26.82 25.16
C THR A 282 18.53 27.64 24.25
N GLU A 283 17.92 27.02 23.24
CA GLU A 283 16.94 27.65 22.35
C GLU A 283 15.73 28.18 23.15
N PHE A 284 15.20 27.37 24.05
CA PHE A 284 14.08 27.75 24.91
C PHE A 284 14.44 28.94 25.83
N VAL A 285 15.58 28.86 26.50
CA VAL A 285 16.07 29.94 27.41
C VAL A 285 16.37 31.21 26.65
N LYS A 286 16.84 31.14 25.41
CA LYS A 286 17.03 32.30 24.54
C LYS A 286 15.68 32.98 24.24
N GLY A 287 14.65 32.22 23.88
CA GLY A 287 13.28 32.75 23.69
C GLY A 287 12.71 33.36 24.99
N LEU A 288 13.00 32.74 26.15
CA LEU A 288 12.63 33.25 27.45
C LEU A 288 13.33 34.59 27.73
N ALA A 289 14.64 34.73 27.39
CA ALA A 289 15.40 35.95 27.57
C ALA A 289 14.82 37.14 26.81
N GLU A 290 14.27 36.92 25.60
CA GLU A 290 13.62 37.97 24.81
C GLU A 290 12.36 38.53 25.49
N LYS A 291 11.73 37.78 26.38
CA LYS A 291 10.53 38.18 27.13
C LYS A 291 10.83 38.78 28.50
N ILE A 292 11.96 38.41 29.10
CA ILE A 292 12.37 38.85 30.45
C ILE A 292 13.30 40.05 30.40
N ASN A 293 14.24 40.09 29.44
CA ASN A 293 15.23 41.17 29.39
C ASN A 293 14.54 42.50 29.09
N ASN A 294 14.80 43.45 29.99
CA ASN A 294 14.24 44.79 29.87
C ASN A 294 15.25 45.92 30.16
N ILE A 295 16.54 45.56 30.15
CA ILE A 295 17.60 46.58 30.25
C ILE A 295 17.60 47.44 28.99
N GLY A 296 17.72 48.76 29.17
CA GLY A 296 17.79 49.73 28.07
C GLY A 296 16.46 49.98 27.34
N THR A 297 15.34 49.36 27.78
CA THR A 297 14.02 49.61 27.18
C THR A 297 13.52 51.01 27.48
N THR A 298 12.80 51.58 26.51
CA THR A 298 12.14 52.90 26.70
C THR A 298 10.93 52.73 27.61
N ARG A 299 10.88 53.57 28.67
CA ARG A 299 9.76 53.55 29.64
C ARG A 299 9.16 54.94 29.76
N THR A 300 7.84 55.01 29.75
CA THR A 300 7.12 56.27 29.95
C THR A 300 6.50 56.30 31.34
N TYR A 301 6.87 57.30 32.12
CA TYR A 301 6.35 57.55 33.45
C TYR A 301 5.43 58.76 33.44
N THR A 302 4.31 58.66 34.14
CA THR A 302 3.44 59.83 34.40
C THR A 302 3.80 60.40 35.78
N LEU A 303 4.33 61.60 35.78
CA LEU A 303 4.65 62.32 37.02
C LEU A 303 3.40 62.75 37.74
N ALA A 304 3.54 63.09 39.05
CA ALA A 304 2.41 63.47 39.92
C ALA A 304 1.54 64.63 39.37
N HIS A 305 2.08 65.45 38.47
CA HIS A 305 1.38 66.58 37.83
C HIS A 305 0.82 66.23 36.44
N GLY A 306 0.67 64.95 36.10
CA GLY A 306 0.12 64.47 34.81
C GLY A 306 1.09 64.59 33.62
N ARG A 307 2.30 65.10 33.80
CA ARG A 307 3.32 65.15 32.73
C ARG A 307 3.89 63.77 32.47
N ARG A 308 3.91 63.37 31.21
CA ARG A 308 4.60 62.14 30.78
C ARG A 308 6.06 62.42 30.47
N VAL A 309 6.93 61.61 31.05
CA VAL A 309 8.36 61.64 30.77
C VAL A 309 8.75 60.29 30.24
N THR A 310 9.37 60.28 29.06
CA THR A 310 9.92 59.05 28.44
C THR A 310 11.40 58.99 28.71
N VAL A 311 11.83 57.93 29.36
CA VAL A 311 13.23 57.63 29.63
C VAL A 311 13.63 56.44 28.75
N SER A 312 14.64 56.61 27.92
CA SER A 312 15.19 55.57 27.05
C SER A 312 16.66 55.32 27.36
N GLY A 313 17.08 54.08 27.24
CA GLY A 313 18.46 53.67 27.58
C GLY A 313 18.70 53.49 29.08
N GLY A 314 19.92 53.36 29.47
CA GLY A 314 20.35 53.14 30.86
C GLY A 314 20.57 51.66 31.20
N ASN A 315 21.19 51.45 32.36
CA ASN A 315 21.62 50.12 32.83
C ASN A 315 20.59 49.44 33.75
N TYR A 316 19.49 50.13 34.04
CA TYR A 316 18.47 49.62 34.96
C TYR A 316 17.57 48.60 34.28
N GLY A 317 17.40 47.44 34.91
CA GLY A 317 16.53 46.39 34.45
C GLY A 317 16.98 44.97 34.81
N LEU A 318 16.27 44.01 34.30
CA LEU A 318 16.57 42.57 34.47
C LEU A 318 17.23 42.03 33.21
N LYS A 319 18.24 41.20 33.37
CA LYS A 319 18.85 40.41 32.30
C LYS A 319 18.96 38.96 32.75
N LEU A 320 18.42 38.05 31.96
CA LEU A 320 18.49 36.62 32.20
C LEU A 320 19.95 36.14 32.07
N ARG A 321 20.43 35.38 33.04
CA ARG A 321 21.74 34.70 33.00
C ARG A 321 21.55 33.37 32.28
N GLN A 322 21.56 33.40 30.95
CA GLN A 322 21.14 32.29 30.12
C GLN A 322 21.89 30.99 30.43
N GLU A 323 23.22 31.00 30.57
CA GLU A 323 23.98 29.77 30.84
C GLU A 323 23.56 29.09 32.16
N LYS A 324 23.47 29.90 33.24
CA LYS A 324 23.03 29.38 34.55
C LYS A 324 21.58 28.91 34.53
N GLU A 325 20.73 29.58 33.74
CA GLU A 325 19.33 29.20 33.59
C GLU A 325 19.19 27.87 32.83
N VAL A 326 19.98 27.66 31.77
CA VAL A 326 20.04 26.39 31.02
C VAL A 326 20.44 25.24 31.95
N GLU A 327 21.52 25.41 32.72
CA GLU A 327 21.99 24.39 33.67
C GLU A 327 20.91 24.03 34.72
N GLY A 328 20.32 25.03 35.33
CA GLY A 328 19.28 24.83 36.34
C GLY A 328 18.01 24.24 35.76
N LEU A 329 17.60 24.71 34.57
CA LEU A 329 16.42 24.17 33.87
C LEU A 329 16.58 22.70 33.55
N ILE A 330 17.73 22.26 33.01
CA ILE A 330 18.01 20.85 32.70
C ILE A 330 17.96 20.01 33.99
N GLN A 331 18.54 20.50 35.10
CA GLN A 331 18.46 19.78 36.37
C GLN A 331 17.01 19.60 36.85
N ASP A 332 16.17 20.64 36.74
CA ASP A 332 14.78 20.60 37.15
C ASP A 332 13.97 19.66 36.24
N ILE A 333 14.25 19.64 34.92
CA ILE A 333 13.62 18.71 33.99
C ILE A 333 13.97 17.24 34.33
N LEU A 334 15.26 16.95 34.54
CA LEU A 334 15.71 15.60 34.90
C LEU A 334 15.18 15.16 36.27
N ALA A 335 14.96 16.11 37.17
CA ALA A 335 14.30 15.88 38.48
C ALA A 335 12.77 15.78 38.37
N LYS A 336 12.19 15.91 37.14
CA LYS A 336 10.74 15.82 36.86
C LYS A 336 9.91 16.82 37.68
N LYS A 337 10.45 18.02 37.90
CA LYS A 337 9.74 19.04 38.67
C LYS A 337 8.51 19.58 37.97
N LYS A 338 7.48 19.89 38.76
CA LYS A 338 6.25 20.56 38.32
C LYS A 338 6.10 21.82 39.19
N GLU A 339 6.64 22.92 38.72
CA GLU A 339 6.74 24.15 39.51
C GLU A 339 6.74 25.42 38.68
N THR A 340 6.43 26.53 39.32
CA THR A 340 6.76 27.87 38.80
C THR A 340 8.20 28.20 39.17
N ARG A 341 9.06 28.31 38.16
CA ARG A 341 10.46 28.58 38.31
C ARG A 341 10.77 30.08 38.27
N THR A 342 11.52 30.54 39.21
CA THR A 342 12.05 31.94 39.19
C THR A 342 13.32 31.96 38.32
N PRO A 343 13.34 32.75 37.23
CA PRO A 343 14.49 32.81 36.33
C PRO A 343 15.73 33.41 37.00
N VAL A 344 16.89 32.87 36.70
CA VAL A 344 18.18 33.40 37.23
C VAL A 344 18.52 34.70 36.50
N THR A 345 18.30 35.82 37.13
CA THR A 345 18.55 37.14 36.55
C THR A 345 19.71 37.84 37.20
N SER A 346 20.33 38.77 36.47
CA SER A 346 21.18 39.83 37.06
C SER A 346 20.39 41.12 37.03
N GLY A 347 20.17 41.72 38.19
CA GLY A 347 19.76 43.12 38.31
C GLY A 347 21.00 44.01 38.19
N VAL A 348 20.88 45.07 37.41
CA VAL A 348 21.83 46.19 37.48
C VAL A 348 21.10 47.31 38.18
N GLN A 349 21.61 47.70 39.37
CA GLN A 349 21.15 48.86 40.11
C GLN A 349 21.80 50.11 39.54
#